data_ccc24ca65a5177e6877ebc3459b98245
#
_entry.id   ccc24ca65a5177e6877ebc3459b98245
#
_cell.length_a   1.000
_cell.length_b   1.000
_cell.length_c   1.000
_cell.angle_alpha   90.00
_cell.angle_beta   90.00
_cell.angle_gamma   90.00
#
_symmetry.space_group_name_H-M   'P 1'
#
loop_
_entity.id
_entity.type
_entity.pdbx_description
1 polymer ?
#
loop_
_entity_poly.entity_id
_entity_poly.type
_entity_poly.pdbx_seq_one_letter_code
_entity_poly.pdbx_strand_id
1 'polypeptide(L)'
;RTLYFQPGVRSAQIFEALKEELDLSRRTFVYVAAAELLKAVFQALRSLPDYETLFLQQIGLMGFDPEGWTRMTTPPVSAIIPPAFEEGKRAMEELLEVLNGRKRETEVVFRNIVKWRGTTV
;
A
#
# COMPACT_ATOMS: atom_id res chain seq x y z
N ARG A 1 7.11 12.41 -9.74
CA ARG A 1 6.10 12.26 -10.81
C ARG A 1 4.98 11.33 -10.36
N THR A 2 3.75 11.52 -10.86
CA THR A 2 2.59 10.70 -10.54
C THR A 2 2.17 9.90 -11.78
N LEU A 3 1.99 8.59 -11.62
CA LEU A 3 1.44 7.70 -12.64
C LEU A 3 0.01 7.31 -12.23
N TYR A 4 -0.90 7.31 -13.19
CA TYR A 4 -2.30 6.94 -13.00
C TYR A 4 -2.61 5.67 -13.80
N PHE A 5 -3.25 4.70 -13.16
CA PHE A 5 -3.67 3.46 -13.78
C PHE A 5 -5.17 3.24 -13.60
N GLN A 6 -5.79 2.64 -14.59
CA GLN A 6 -7.20 2.23 -14.50
C GLN A 6 -7.35 0.98 -13.61
N PRO A 7 -8.49 0.81 -12.94
CA PRO A 7 -8.80 -0.43 -12.25
C PRO A 7 -8.62 -1.66 -13.14
N GLY A 8 -8.02 -2.72 -12.61
CA GLY A 8 -7.77 -3.95 -13.37
C GLY A 8 -6.54 -3.93 -14.29
N VAL A 9 -5.69 -2.87 -14.21
CA VAL A 9 -4.42 -2.82 -14.94
C VAL A 9 -3.54 -4.04 -14.61
N ARG A 10 -2.93 -4.64 -15.64
CA ARG A 10 -2.04 -5.79 -15.48
C ARG A 10 -0.62 -5.36 -15.08
N SER A 11 0.07 -6.19 -14.33
CA SER A 11 1.45 -5.94 -13.88
C SER A 11 2.42 -5.66 -15.04
N ALA A 12 2.22 -6.29 -16.21
CA ALA A 12 3.03 -6.01 -17.41
C ALA A 12 2.90 -4.56 -17.90
N GLN A 13 1.70 -3.98 -17.87
CA GLN A 13 1.49 -2.58 -18.26
C GLN A 13 2.11 -1.62 -17.24
N ILE A 14 2.03 -1.95 -15.95
CA ILE A 14 2.69 -1.20 -14.89
C ILE A 14 4.21 -1.28 -15.06
N PHE A 15 4.74 -2.47 -15.39
CA PHE A 15 6.16 -2.67 -15.61
C PHE A 15 6.71 -1.76 -16.72
N GLU A 16 6.05 -1.69 -17.87
CA GLU A 16 6.48 -0.84 -18.97
C GLU A 16 6.44 0.66 -18.57
N ALA A 17 5.39 1.09 -17.89
CA ALA A 17 5.30 2.47 -17.40
C ALA A 17 6.37 2.80 -16.36
N LEU A 18 6.66 1.89 -15.44
CA LEU A 18 7.70 2.06 -14.42
C LEU A 18 9.09 2.05 -15.03
N LYS A 19 9.33 1.23 -16.04
CA LYS A 19 10.63 1.13 -16.72
C LYS A 19 11.07 2.46 -17.37
N GLU A 20 10.12 3.23 -17.87
CA GLU A 20 10.39 4.57 -18.42
C GLU A 20 10.71 5.60 -17.34
N GLU A 21 10.18 5.42 -16.12
CA GLU A 21 10.29 6.39 -15.03
C GLU A 21 11.39 6.06 -14.01
N LEU A 22 11.74 4.78 -13.88
CA LEU A 22 12.76 4.36 -12.92
C LEU A 22 14.17 4.69 -13.42
N ASP A 23 14.78 5.64 -12.76
CA ASP A 23 16.21 5.93 -12.92
C ASP A 23 17.01 5.12 -11.91
N LEU A 24 17.49 3.96 -12.32
CA LEU A 24 18.26 3.05 -11.45
C LEU A 24 19.67 3.58 -11.12
N SER A 25 20.08 4.73 -11.65
CA SER A 25 21.31 5.42 -11.22
C SER A 25 21.14 6.16 -9.89
N ARG A 26 19.89 6.34 -9.44
CA ARG A 26 19.54 7.02 -8.20
C ARG A 26 18.54 6.21 -7.39
N ARG A 27 18.56 6.39 -6.08
CA ARG A 27 17.51 5.80 -5.23
C ARG A 27 16.16 6.43 -5.58
N THR A 28 15.21 5.58 -5.95
CA THR A 28 13.85 5.97 -6.28
C THR A 28 12.88 5.39 -5.27
N PHE A 29 11.99 6.22 -4.75
CA PHE A 29 10.92 5.77 -3.85
C PHE A 29 9.59 5.72 -4.60
N VAL A 30 8.94 4.58 -4.56
CA VAL A 30 7.62 4.33 -5.16
C VAL A 30 6.59 4.24 -4.04
N TYR A 31 5.66 5.18 -4.03
CA TYR A 31 4.51 5.15 -3.14
C TYR A 31 3.24 4.80 -3.92
N VAL A 32 2.52 3.80 -3.46
CA VAL A 32 1.30 3.33 -4.11
C VAL A 32 0.09 3.65 -3.24
N ALA A 33 -0.72 4.61 -3.69
CA ALA A 33 -1.86 5.12 -2.93
C ALA A 33 -3.07 4.18 -2.90
N ALA A 34 -3.19 3.27 -3.88
CA ALA A 34 -4.30 2.31 -3.97
C ALA A 34 -3.85 0.89 -3.60
N ALA A 35 -4.55 0.26 -2.67
CA ALA A 35 -4.22 -1.08 -2.18
C ALA A 35 -4.20 -2.14 -3.30
N GLU A 36 -5.14 -2.06 -4.23
CA GLU A 36 -5.23 -2.98 -5.37
C GLU A 36 -4.01 -2.88 -6.30
N LEU A 37 -3.45 -1.68 -6.44
CA LEU A 37 -2.28 -1.47 -7.29
C LEU A 37 -0.98 -1.94 -6.64
N LEU A 38 -0.88 -1.93 -5.31
CA LEU A 38 0.36 -2.28 -4.62
C LEU A 38 0.86 -3.67 -5.00
N LYS A 39 -0.05 -4.64 -5.07
CA LYS A 39 0.29 -6.02 -5.45
C LYS A 39 0.80 -6.11 -6.89
N ALA A 40 0.14 -5.43 -7.81
CA ALA A 40 0.54 -5.40 -9.23
C ALA A 40 1.88 -4.66 -9.43
N VAL A 41 2.10 -3.56 -8.72
CA VAL A 41 3.39 -2.82 -8.72
C VAL A 41 4.51 -3.70 -8.15
N PHE A 42 4.28 -4.37 -7.03
CA PHE A 42 5.26 -5.29 -6.46
C PHE A 42 5.61 -6.44 -7.42
N GLN A 43 4.60 -7.04 -8.08
CA GLN A 43 4.82 -8.07 -9.09
C GLN A 43 5.62 -7.54 -10.29
N ALA A 44 5.32 -6.32 -10.74
CA ALA A 44 6.05 -5.67 -11.83
C ALA A 44 7.54 -5.47 -11.46
N LEU A 45 7.82 -4.95 -10.26
CA LEU A 45 9.18 -4.72 -9.78
C LEU A 45 9.94 -6.04 -9.57
N ARG A 46 9.27 -7.11 -9.13
CA ARG A 46 9.86 -8.45 -9.03
C ARG A 46 10.28 -9.05 -10.38
N SER A 47 9.74 -8.55 -11.48
CA SER A 47 10.13 -8.99 -12.83
C SER A 47 11.49 -8.41 -13.27
N LEU A 48 12.03 -7.44 -12.52
CA LEU A 48 13.37 -6.90 -12.78
C LEU A 48 14.45 -7.94 -12.43
N PRO A 49 15.51 -8.04 -13.23
CA PRO A 49 16.69 -8.81 -12.84
C PRO A 49 17.24 -8.28 -11.49
N ASP A 50 17.69 -9.18 -10.64
CA ASP A 50 18.28 -8.84 -9.34
C ASP A 50 17.40 -7.98 -8.43
N TYR A 51 16.07 -8.17 -8.51
CA TYR A 51 15.08 -7.36 -7.81
C TYR A 51 15.33 -7.25 -6.29
N GLU A 52 15.86 -8.29 -5.65
CA GLU A 52 16.18 -8.27 -4.22
C GLU A 52 17.24 -7.22 -3.90
N THR A 53 18.31 -7.18 -4.70
CA THR A 53 19.37 -6.17 -4.58
C THR A 53 18.84 -4.78 -4.91
N LEU A 54 17.98 -4.65 -5.91
CA LEU A 54 17.36 -3.37 -6.29
C LEU A 54 16.50 -2.82 -5.17
N PHE A 55 15.68 -3.63 -4.51
CA PHE A 55 14.91 -3.19 -3.35
C PHE A 55 15.76 -2.76 -2.16
N LEU A 56 16.92 -3.38 -1.97
CA LEU A 56 17.83 -3.01 -0.88
C LEU A 56 18.60 -1.71 -1.18
N GLN A 57 18.93 -1.46 -2.43
CA GLN A 57 19.90 -0.42 -2.79
C GLN A 57 19.29 0.77 -3.56
N GLN A 58 18.33 0.51 -4.45
CA GLN A 58 17.88 1.47 -5.45
C GLN A 58 16.40 1.85 -5.34
N ILE A 59 15.55 0.90 -5.03
CA ILE A 59 14.09 1.10 -5.07
C ILE A 59 13.50 0.92 -3.68
N GLY A 60 12.88 1.99 -3.17
CA GLY A 60 12.00 1.90 -2.01
C GLY A 60 10.54 1.70 -2.48
N LEU A 61 9.78 0.84 -1.81
CA LEU A 61 8.38 0.63 -2.10
C LEU A 61 7.54 0.70 -0.81
N MET A 62 6.46 1.44 -0.86
CA MET A 62 5.47 1.52 0.22
C MET A 62 4.06 1.70 -0.36
N GLY A 63 3.06 1.19 0.32
CA GLY A 63 1.66 1.42 -0.03
C GLY A 63 0.70 0.98 1.07
N PHE A 64 -0.60 1.00 0.77
CA PHE A 64 -1.63 0.51 1.69
C PHE A 64 -1.77 -1.01 1.61
N ASP A 65 -1.86 -1.65 2.78
CA ASP A 65 -2.10 -3.10 2.88
C ASP A 65 -3.12 -3.41 3.98
N PRO A 66 -4.41 -3.39 3.68
CA PRO A 66 -5.45 -3.78 4.62
C PRO A 66 -5.50 -5.29 4.87
N GLU A 67 -4.91 -6.10 3.98
CA GLU A 67 -4.97 -7.57 4.02
C GLU A 67 -3.77 -8.22 4.74
N GLY A 68 -2.65 -7.48 4.88
CA GLY A 68 -1.45 -7.94 5.58
C GLY A 68 -0.52 -8.84 4.79
N TRP A 69 -0.69 -8.97 3.47
CA TRP A 69 0.16 -9.81 2.60
C TRP A 69 1.59 -9.26 2.46
N THR A 70 1.79 -7.96 2.63
CA THR A 70 3.09 -7.29 2.46
C THR A 70 4.18 -7.80 3.40
N ARG A 71 3.79 -8.39 4.54
CA ARG A 71 4.73 -9.01 5.49
C ARG A 71 5.27 -10.36 5.03
N MET A 72 4.59 -11.00 4.06
CA MET A 72 4.91 -12.36 3.59
C MET A 72 5.76 -12.36 2.30
N THR A 73 6.10 -11.21 1.78
CA THR A 73 6.91 -11.06 0.57
C THR A 73 8.41 -11.08 0.89
N THR A 74 9.22 -11.32 -0.16
CA THR A 74 10.68 -11.21 -0.08
C THR A 74 11.16 -10.23 -1.15
N PRO A 75 11.74 -9.08 -0.74
CA PRO A 75 11.77 -8.55 0.63
C PRO A 75 10.37 -8.17 1.13
N PRO A 76 10.13 -8.13 2.46
CA PRO A 76 8.84 -7.71 2.99
C PRO A 76 8.60 -6.22 2.69
N VAL A 77 7.41 -5.91 2.16
CA VAL A 77 7.04 -4.57 1.70
C VAL A 77 6.60 -3.70 2.88
N SER A 78 7.13 -2.48 2.92
CA SER A 78 6.67 -1.46 3.86
C SER A 78 5.24 -1.04 3.56
N ALA A 79 4.44 -0.87 4.59
CA ALA A 79 3.02 -0.64 4.40
C ALA A 79 2.39 0.30 5.43
N ILE A 80 1.35 0.98 4.97
CA ILE A 80 0.39 1.69 5.81
C ILE A 80 -0.79 0.75 6.02
N ILE A 81 -1.07 0.41 7.27
CA ILE A 81 -2.10 -0.54 7.67
C ILE A 81 -3.24 0.23 8.33
N PRO A 82 -4.44 0.28 7.73
CA PRO A 82 -5.61 0.88 8.35
C PRO A 82 -6.09 0.00 9.51
N PRO A 83 -6.63 0.58 10.61
CA PRO A 83 -7.21 -0.16 11.72
C PRO A 83 -8.64 -0.62 11.40
N ALA A 84 -8.82 -1.41 10.35
CA ALA A 84 -10.12 -1.77 9.78
C ALA A 84 -11.05 -2.48 10.78
N PHE A 85 -10.50 -3.27 11.71
CA PHE A 85 -11.31 -3.92 12.74
C PHE A 85 -11.90 -2.90 13.72
N GLU A 86 -11.09 -1.96 14.20
CA GLU A 86 -11.51 -0.92 15.12
C GLU A 86 -12.51 0.04 14.46
N GLU A 87 -12.28 0.37 13.21
CA GLU A 87 -13.21 1.19 12.40
C GLU A 87 -14.56 0.51 12.25
N GLY A 88 -14.57 -0.77 11.87
CA GLY A 88 -15.82 -1.55 11.74
C GLY A 88 -16.56 -1.72 13.06
N LYS A 89 -15.84 -2.01 14.14
CA LYS A 89 -16.40 -2.11 15.50
C LYS A 89 -17.05 -0.79 15.90
N ARG A 90 -16.32 0.32 15.74
CA ARG A 90 -16.84 1.65 16.11
C ARG A 90 -18.05 2.05 15.27
N ALA A 91 -18.02 1.78 13.97
CA ALA A 91 -19.18 2.05 13.10
C ALA A 91 -20.43 1.31 13.55
N MET A 92 -20.30 0.05 13.99
CA MET A 92 -21.43 -0.72 14.51
C MET A 92 -21.93 -0.17 15.85
N GLU A 93 -21.04 0.20 16.76
CA GLU A 93 -21.40 0.82 18.03
C GLU A 93 -22.20 2.11 17.81
N GLU A 94 -21.72 2.99 16.92
CA GLU A 94 -22.43 4.23 16.57
C GLU A 94 -23.80 3.97 15.93
N LEU A 95 -23.90 2.96 15.05
CA LEU A 95 -25.18 2.57 14.46
C LEU A 95 -26.18 2.13 15.52
N LEU A 96 -25.76 1.30 16.47
CA LEU A 96 -26.61 0.83 17.57
C LEU A 96 -27.07 2.00 18.46
N GLU A 97 -26.19 2.96 18.75
CA GLU A 97 -26.57 4.18 19.50
C GLU A 97 -27.65 4.98 18.76
N VAL A 98 -27.53 5.15 17.45
CA VAL A 98 -28.53 5.84 16.62
C VAL A 98 -29.88 5.10 16.64
N LEU A 99 -29.86 3.76 16.49
CA LEU A 99 -31.07 2.93 16.52
C LEU A 99 -31.77 2.97 17.88
N ASN A 100 -31.04 3.18 18.97
CA ASN A 100 -31.55 3.35 20.32
C ASN A 100 -31.98 4.82 20.63
N GLY A 101 -31.98 5.69 19.63
CA GLY A 101 -32.39 7.10 19.76
C GLY A 101 -31.38 7.99 20.47
N ARG A 102 -30.11 7.53 20.62
CA ARG A 102 -29.04 8.32 21.21
C ARG A 102 -28.36 9.19 20.16
N LYS A 103 -27.76 10.30 20.62
CA LYS A 103 -27.00 11.20 19.77
C LYS A 103 -25.63 10.56 19.48
N ARG A 104 -25.29 10.47 18.18
CA ARG A 104 -23.99 9.95 17.73
C ARG A 104 -22.92 11.05 17.66
N GLU A 105 -21.66 10.65 17.67
CA GLU A 105 -20.56 11.49 17.22
C GLU A 105 -20.67 11.71 15.69
N THR A 106 -20.36 12.92 15.24
CA THR A 106 -20.44 13.26 13.81
C THR A 106 -19.19 12.81 13.04
N GLU A 107 -18.08 12.66 13.75
CA GLU A 107 -16.80 12.29 13.16
C GLU A 107 -15.98 11.50 14.16
N VAL A 108 -15.42 10.38 13.71
CA VAL A 108 -14.46 9.57 14.47
C VAL A 108 -13.23 9.36 13.60
N VAL A 109 -12.06 9.75 14.08
CA VAL A 109 -10.80 9.68 13.35
C VAL A 109 -9.93 8.56 13.92
N PHE A 110 -9.48 7.67 13.06
CA PHE A 110 -8.52 6.62 13.37
C PHE A 110 -7.14 6.93 12.76
N ARG A 111 -6.10 6.43 13.40
CA ARG A 111 -4.72 6.56 12.89
C ARG A 111 -4.29 5.26 12.24
N ASN A 112 -3.75 5.36 11.03
CA ASN A 112 -3.08 4.26 10.37
C ASN A 112 -1.78 3.89 11.07
N ILE A 113 -1.39 2.63 10.96
CA ILE A 113 -0.10 2.14 11.46
C ILE A 113 0.88 2.05 10.28
N VAL A 114 2.04 2.70 10.41
CA VAL A 114 3.12 2.58 9.43
C VAL A 114 4.07 1.47 9.87
N LYS A 115 4.26 0.47 9.01
CA LYS A 115 5.22 -0.61 9.18
C LYS A 115 6.36 -0.47 8.18
N TRP A 116 7.52 -0.06 8.68
CA TRP A 116 8.76 -0.04 7.92
C TRP A 116 9.33 -1.45 7.81
N ARG A 117 9.71 -1.85 6.60
CA ARG A 117 10.20 -3.20 6.31
C ARG A 117 11.30 -3.17 5.25
N GLY A 118 11.70 -4.35 4.74
CA GLY A 118 12.85 -4.52 3.85
C GLY A 118 12.85 -3.68 2.58
N THR A 119 11.71 -3.24 2.07
CA THR A 119 11.68 -2.39 0.86
C THR A 119 11.94 -0.89 1.10
N THR A 120 12.15 -0.47 2.34
CA THR A 120 12.42 0.96 2.65
C THR A 120 13.54 1.16 3.67
N VAL A 121 14.21 0.11 4.01
CA VAL A 121 15.34 0.16 4.97
C VAL A 121 16.64 0.61 4.31
#